data_b14d739aab61f66348f3f28ef615f87f
#
_entry.id   b14d739aab61f66348f3f28ef615f87f
#
_cell.length_a   1.000
_cell.length_b   1.000
_cell.length_c   1.000
_cell.angle_alpha   90.00
_cell.angle_beta   90.00
_cell.angle_gamma   90.00
#
_symmetry.space_group_name_H-M   'P 1'
#
loop_
_entity.id
_entity.type
_entity.pdbx_description
1 polymer ?
#
loop_
_entity_poly.entity_id
_entity_poly.type
_entity_poly.pdbx_seq_one_letter_code
_entity_poly.pdbx_strand_id
1 'polypeptide(L)'
;MSIAGRNINNLRCADDTTLMAESEEELKTLLMKVKVESEQVGLKLNIQKTKIMASDPITSWEIDGETVKTMSDFILGGSKITADDDCSHEIKRRLLLGRKVMTNLDSVLKSRNIILPTKVCLVKAMFFPVVMYGCESWAVKKAER
;
A
#
# COMPACT_ATOMS: atom_id res chain seq x y z
N MET A 1 -14.42 5.38 -7.61
CA MET A 1 -13.85 4.23 -8.37
C MET A 1 -14.93 3.18 -8.58
N SER A 2 -15.18 2.74 -9.81
CA SER A 2 -16.24 1.76 -10.12
C SER A 2 -15.62 0.40 -10.47
N ILE A 3 -16.00 -0.65 -9.76
CA ILE A 3 -15.59 -2.04 -10.02
C ILE A 3 -16.86 -2.87 -10.20
N ALA A 4 -16.98 -3.55 -11.34
CA ALA A 4 -18.16 -4.37 -11.70
C ALA A 4 -19.50 -3.61 -11.56
N GLY A 5 -19.52 -2.32 -11.95
CA GLY A 5 -20.72 -1.47 -11.87
C GLY A 5 -21.10 -0.98 -10.46
N ARG A 6 -20.28 -1.25 -9.46
CA ARG A 6 -20.46 -0.73 -8.09
C ARG A 6 -19.41 0.34 -7.78
N ASN A 7 -19.85 1.47 -7.23
CA ASN A 7 -18.92 2.48 -6.72
C ASN A 7 -18.34 2.00 -5.40
N ILE A 8 -17.01 1.80 -5.40
CA ILE A 8 -16.26 1.48 -4.20
C ILE A 8 -15.63 2.79 -3.70
N ASN A 9 -16.03 3.23 -2.52
CA ASN A 9 -15.56 4.44 -1.87
C ASN A 9 -14.86 4.18 -0.54
N ASN A 10 -14.80 2.93 -0.09
CA ASN A 10 -14.04 2.54 1.08
C ASN A 10 -13.44 1.14 0.94
N LEU A 11 -12.25 0.95 1.51
CA LEU A 11 -11.58 -0.34 1.67
C LEU A 11 -11.18 -0.47 3.14
N ARG A 12 -11.44 -1.65 3.72
CA ARG A 12 -11.12 -1.92 5.13
C ARG A 12 -10.22 -3.14 5.24
N CYS A 13 -9.17 -2.99 6.03
CA CYS A 13 -8.25 -4.08 6.35
C CYS A 13 -7.94 -4.02 7.85
N ALA A 14 -8.54 -4.92 8.63
CA ALA A 14 -8.51 -4.89 10.09
C ALA A 14 -9.01 -3.53 10.64
N ASP A 15 -8.17 -2.79 11.33
CA ASP A 15 -8.41 -1.45 11.88
C ASP A 15 -8.09 -0.31 10.89
N ASP A 16 -7.43 -0.62 9.77
CA ASP A 16 -7.14 0.37 8.75
C ASP A 16 -8.33 0.54 7.78
N THR A 17 -8.76 1.78 7.57
CA THR A 17 -9.82 2.14 6.62
C THR A 17 -9.28 3.16 5.62
N THR A 18 -9.45 2.87 4.32
CA THR A 18 -9.15 3.79 3.23
C THR A 18 -10.44 4.29 2.62
N LEU A 19 -10.61 5.61 2.58
CA LEU A 19 -11.74 6.27 1.94
C LEU A 19 -11.27 6.83 0.60
N MET A 20 -12.12 6.73 -0.42
CA MET A 20 -11.86 7.23 -1.78
C MET A 20 -13.04 8.07 -2.25
N ALA A 21 -12.75 9.24 -2.79
CA ALA A 21 -13.74 10.16 -3.36
C ALA A 21 -13.15 10.90 -4.56
N GLU A 22 -14.01 11.42 -5.39
CA GLU A 22 -13.63 12.19 -6.58
C GLU A 22 -13.49 13.70 -6.26
N SER A 23 -14.04 14.16 -5.13
CA SER A 23 -13.93 15.53 -4.65
C SER A 23 -13.58 15.60 -3.16
N GLU A 24 -13.03 16.74 -2.75
CA GLU A 24 -12.69 17.02 -1.35
C GLU A 24 -13.93 17.03 -0.45
N GLU A 25 -15.04 17.62 -0.92
CA GLU A 25 -16.30 17.69 -0.19
C GLU A 25 -16.91 16.30 0.03
N GLU A 26 -16.86 15.45 -0.99
CA GLU A 26 -17.32 14.07 -0.88
C GLU A 26 -16.48 13.30 0.14
N LEU A 27 -15.15 13.47 0.09
CA LEU A 27 -14.23 12.81 1.03
C LEU A 27 -14.49 13.27 2.48
N LYS A 28 -14.72 14.58 2.71
CA LYS A 28 -15.10 15.12 4.03
C LYS A 28 -16.40 14.50 4.53
N THR A 29 -17.40 14.41 3.67
CA THR A 29 -18.69 13.82 4.00
C THR A 29 -18.58 12.35 4.39
N LEU A 30 -17.80 11.57 3.63
CA LEU A 30 -17.53 10.16 3.92
C LEU A 30 -16.79 9.99 5.25
N LEU A 31 -15.77 10.82 5.48
CA LEU A 31 -14.97 10.76 6.70
C LEU A 31 -15.81 11.08 7.94
N MET A 32 -16.65 12.12 7.87
CA MET A 32 -17.55 12.47 8.98
C MET A 32 -18.56 11.37 9.29
N LYS A 33 -19.12 10.70 8.26
CA LYS A 33 -19.99 9.53 8.46
C LYS A 33 -19.25 8.41 9.17
N VAL A 34 -18.07 8.03 8.68
CA VAL A 34 -17.25 6.96 9.29
C VAL A 34 -16.90 7.32 10.72
N LYS A 35 -16.53 8.57 11.00
CA LYS A 35 -16.23 9.04 12.35
C LYS A 35 -17.42 8.87 13.28
N VAL A 36 -18.59 9.39 12.93
CA VAL A 36 -19.82 9.31 13.74
C VAL A 36 -20.22 7.86 14.00
N GLU A 37 -20.23 7.02 12.97
CA GLU A 37 -20.56 5.58 13.10
C GLU A 37 -19.54 4.83 13.97
N SER A 38 -18.26 5.14 13.84
CA SER A 38 -17.20 4.54 14.65
C SER A 38 -17.31 4.93 16.14
N GLU A 39 -17.61 6.20 16.42
CA GLU A 39 -17.79 6.70 17.79
C GLU A 39 -18.99 6.04 18.49
N GLN A 40 -20.08 5.73 17.76
CA GLN A 40 -21.23 5.01 18.32
C GLN A 40 -20.88 3.61 18.82
N VAL A 41 -19.87 2.97 18.26
CA VAL A 41 -19.38 1.65 18.71
C VAL A 41 -18.13 1.75 19.58
N GLY A 42 -17.78 2.94 20.05
CA GLY A 42 -16.65 3.18 20.96
C GLY A 42 -15.28 3.24 20.28
N LEU A 43 -15.22 3.31 18.95
CA LEU A 43 -13.97 3.45 18.21
C LEU A 43 -13.70 4.92 17.90
N LYS A 44 -12.47 5.39 18.13
CA LYS A 44 -12.06 6.76 17.83
C LYS A 44 -11.10 6.80 16.65
N LEU A 45 -11.32 7.76 15.77
CA LEU A 45 -10.41 8.05 14.67
C LEU A 45 -9.06 8.55 15.21
N ASN A 46 -7.96 7.94 14.76
CA ASN A 46 -6.62 8.41 15.10
C ASN A 46 -6.15 9.43 14.06
N ILE A 47 -6.35 10.72 14.33
CA ILE A 47 -6.03 11.82 13.41
C ILE A 47 -4.53 11.87 13.10
N GLN A 48 -3.65 11.59 14.06
CA GLN A 48 -2.20 11.60 13.85
C GLN A 48 -1.72 10.50 12.88
N LYS A 49 -2.42 9.36 12.83
CA LYS A 49 -2.17 8.29 11.87
C LYS A 49 -2.93 8.47 10.56
N THR A 50 -3.97 9.28 10.54
CA THR A 50 -4.75 9.57 9.35
C THR A 50 -3.92 10.39 8.37
N LYS A 51 -3.95 10.02 7.10
CA LYS A 51 -3.20 10.67 6.03
C LYS A 51 -4.10 10.86 4.83
N ILE A 52 -3.84 11.92 4.08
CA ILE A 52 -4.57 12.24 2.85
C ILE A 52 -3.60 12.22 1.69
N MET A 53 -4.04 11.64 0.60
CA MET A 53 -3.35 11.69 -0.69
C MET A 53 -4.33 12.17 -1.75
N ALA A 54 -3.89 13.08 -2.60
CA ALA A 54 -4.65 13.55 -3.73
C ALA A 54 -3.74 13.72 -4.95
N SER A 55 -4.32 13.64 -6.14
CA SER A 55 -3.62 13.90 -7.39
C SER A 55 -3.23 15.37 -7.54
N ASP A 56 -4.09 16.27 -7.03
CA ASP A 56 -3.83 17.71 -7.00
C ASP A 56 -3.31 18.16 -5.63
N PRO A 57 -2.48 19.22 -5.57
CA PRO A 57 -1.94 19.71 -4.31
C PRO A 57 -3.04 20.25 -3.41
N ILE A 58 -3.26 19.60 -2.27
CA ILE A 58 -4.13 20.06 -1.20
C ILE A 58 -3.33 20.94 -0.25
N THR A 59 -3.81 22.15 0.03
CA THR A 59 -3.10 23.14 0.84
C THR A 59 -3.16 22.85 2.34
N SER A 60 -4.28 22.42 2.87
CA SER A 60 -4.41 21.96 4.26
C SER A 60 -5.73 21.23 4.47
N TRP A 61 -5.70 20.21 5.32
CA TRP A 61 -6.91 19.50 5.75
C TRP A 61 -6.95 19.42 7.26
N GLU A 62 -8.11 19.75 7.83
CA GLU A 62 -8.31 19.73 9.27
C GLU A 62 -9.49 18.83 9.64
N ILE A 63 -9.32 18.06 10.70
CA ILE A 63 -10.36 17.27 11.34
C ILE A 63 -10.36 17.65 12.81
N ASP A 64 -11.49 18.14 13.32
CA ASP A 64 -11.64 18.59 14.72
C ASP A 64 -10.60 19.63 15.17
N GLY A 65 -10.13 20.49 14.26
CA GLY A 65 -9.10 21.48 14.54
C GLY A 65 -7.67 20.94 14.53
N GLU A 66 -7.47 19.65 14.22
CA GLU A 66 -6.15 19.06 14.03
C GLU A 66 -5.83 18.92 12.53
N THR A 67 -4.64 19.34 12.16
CA THR A 67 -4.17 19.27 10.76
C THR A 67 -3.82 17.83 10.39
N VAL A 68 -4.41 17.33 9.31
CA VAL A 68 -4.10 16.01 8.73
C VAL A 68 -2.93 16.14 7.75
N LYS A 69 -1.97 15.21 7.84
CA LYS A 69 -0.82 15.21 6.95
C LYS A 69 -1.23 14.82 5.53
N THR A 70 -0.84 15.65 4.57
CA THR A 70 -0.87 15.32 3.14
C THR A 70 0.39 14.55 2.77
N MET A 71 0.23 13.48 1.99
CA MET A 71 1.33 12.61 1.56
C MET A 71 1.23 12.39 0.05
N SER A 72 2.39 12.25 -0.60
CA SER A 72 2.47 11.86 -2.02
C SER A 72 2.41 10.35 -2.23
N ASP A 73 2.64 9.58 -1.18
CA ASP A 73 2.61 8.12 -1.19
C ASP A 73 2.25 7.55 0.18
N PHE A 74 1.71 6.34 0.20
CA PHE A 74 1.49 5.57 1.42
C PHE A 74 1.52 4.06 1.14
N ILE A 75 1.59 3.25 2.21
CA ILE A 75 1.56 1.80 2.10
C ILE A 75 0.17 1.31 2.53
N LEU A 76 -0.54 0.67 1.59
CA LEU A 76 -1.83 0.02 1.83
C LEU A 76 -1.70 -1.47 1.55
N GLY A 77 -2.11 -2.31 2.51
CA GLY A 77 -2.04 -3.76 2.35
C GLY A 77 -0.64 -4.28 2.00
N GLY A 78 0.41 -3.56 2.43
CA GLY A 78 1.80 -3.90 2.12
C GLY A 78 2.32 -3.43 0.76
N SER A 79 1.50 -2.80 -0.09
CA SER A 79 1.91 -2.21 -1.37
C SER A 79 2.02 -0.70 -1.27
N LYS A 80 3.03 -0.12 -1.92
CA LYS A 80 3.21 1.33 -2.00
C LYS A 80 2.32 1.90 -3.10
N ILE A 81 1.45 2.84 -2.72
CA ILE A 81 0.57 3.59 -3.63
C ILE A 81 1.09 5.02 -3.71
N THR A 82 1.13 5.57 -4.91
CA THR A 82 1.59 6.94 -5.21
C THR A 82 0.47 7.72 -5.87
N ALA A 83 0.46 9.03 -5.68
CA ALA A 83 -0.57 9.93 -6.22
C ALA A 83 -0.53 10.04 -7.76
N ASP A 84 0.59 9.66 -8.39
CA ASP A 84 0.82 9.69 -9.84
C ASP A 84 0.48 8.37 -10.55
N ASP A 85 -0.11 7.40 -9.84
CA ASP A 85 -0.42 6.06 -10.35
C ASP A 85 0.80 5.32 -10.95
N ASP A 86 2.03 5.70 -10.58
CA ASP A 86 3.25 5.09 -11.09
C ASP A 86 3.69 3.89 -10.23
N CYS A 87 3.48 2.69 -10.74
CA CYS A 87 3.89 1.44 -10.09
C CYS A 87 5.41 1.25 -10.01
N SER A 88 6.22 2.04 -10.74
CA SER A 88 7.68 1.91 -10.75
C SER A 88 8.30 2.04 -9.35
N HIS A 89 7.71 2.87 -8.50
CA HIS A 89 8.15 3.03 -7.11
C HIS A 89 7.96 1.77 -6.29
N GLU A 90 6.81 1.10 -6.42
CA GLU A 90 6.56 -0.17 -5.74
C GLU A 90 7.43 -1.29 -6.30
N ILE A 91 7.56 -1.39 -7.62
CA ILE A 91 8.42 -2.40 -8.27
C ILE A 91 9.87 -2.26 -7.76
N LYS A 92 10.44 -1.06 -7.76
CA LYS A 92 11.78 -0.79 -7.23
C LYS A 92 11.90 -1.17 -5.76
N ARG A 93 10.90 -0.83 -4.94
CA ARG A 93 10.86 -1.20 -3.52
C ARG A 93 10.87 -2.72 -3.34
N ARG A 94 10.05 -3.46 -4.10
CA ARG A 94 9.99 -4.92 -4.06
C ARG A 94 11.30 -5.57 -4.48
N LEU A 95 11.92 -5.06 -5.52
CA LEU A 95 13.24 -5.53 -5.95
C LEU A 95 14.32 -5.32 -4.89
N LEU A 96 14.29 -4.19 -4.17
CA LEU A 96 15.20 -3.93 -3.05
C LEU A 96 14.96 -4.90 -1.89
N LEU A 97 13.70 -5.18 -1.54
CA LEU A 97 13.35 -6.19 -0.53
C LEU A 97 13.81 -7.59 -0.96
N GLY A 98 13.59 -7.96 -2.21
CA GLY A 98 14.08 -9.23 -2.77
C GLY A 98 15.61 -9.34 -2.71
N ARG A 99 16.32 -8.26 -3.06
CA ARG A 99 17.79 -8.21 -2.91
C ARG A 99 18.23 -8.45 -1.47
N LYS A 100 17.53 -7.86 -0.49
CA LYS A 100 17.79 -8.09 0.93
C LYS A 100 17.58 -9.57 1.32
N VAL A 101 16.51 -10.20 0.83
CA VAL A 101 16.27 -11.64 1.04
C VAL A 101 17.39 -12.47 0.46
N MET A 102 17.85 -12.19 -0.76
CA MET A 102 18.96 -12.90 -1.40
C MET A 102 20.26 -12.73 -0.61
N THR A 103 20.53 -11.55 -0.07
CA THR A 103 21.70 -11.32 0.79
C THR A 103 21.62 -12.16 2.07
N ASN A 104 20.46 -12.27 2.68
CA ASN A 104 20.26 -13.11 3.87
C ASN A 104 20.43 -14.62 3.57
N LEU A 105 20.15 -15.05 2.34
CA LEU A 105 20.33 -16.43 1.88
C LEU A 105 21.75 -16.73 1.38
N ASP A 106 22.63 -15.75 1.28
CA ASP A 106 23.95 -15.88 0.63
C ASP A 106 24.78 -17.06 1.18
N SER A 107 24.83 -17.22 2.50
CA SER A 107 25.56 -18.30 3.15
C SER A 107 25.04 -19.69 2.74
N VAL A 108 23.71 -19.82 2.64
CA VAL A 108 23.05 -21.07 2.23
C VAL A 108 23.28 -21.34 0.74
N LEU A 109 23.14 -20.30 -0.09
CA LEU A 109 23.31 -20.42 -1.55
C LEU A 109 24.76 -20.73 -1.95
N LYS A 110 25.75 -20.23 -1.21
CA LYS A 110 27.17 -20.50 -1.41
C LYS A 110 27.64 -21.85 -0.81
N SER A 111 26.85 -22.43 0.10
CA SER A 111 27.22 -23.71 0.72
C SER A 111 27.34 -24.83 -0.32
N ARG A 112 28.45 -25.56 -0.28
CA ARG A 112 28.67 -26.77 -1.12
C ARG A 112 27.89 -27.98 -0.63
N ASN A 113 27.50 -28.01 0.65
CA ASN A 113 26.79 -29.13 1.27
C ASN A 113 25.30 -29.18 0.92
N ILE A 114 24.77 -28.07 0.34
CA ILE A 114 23.37 -27.99 -0.04
C ILE A 114 23.25 -28.19 -1.54
N ILE A 115 22.44 -29.17 -1.93
CA ILE A 115 22.21 -29.52 -3.34
C ILE A 115 21.41 -28.44 -4.06
N LEU A 116 21.62 -28.30 -5.36
CA LEU A 116 21.00 -27.29 -6.20
C LEU A 116 19.46 -27.29 -6.14
N PRO A 117 18.73 -28.41 -6.17
CA PRO A 117 17.27 -28.43 -6.06
C PRO A 117 16.77 -27.78 -4.78
N THR A 118 17.45 -28.00 -3.65
CA THR A 118 17.09 -27.36 -2.36
C THR A 118 17.29 -25.85 -2.42
N LYS A 119 18.40 -25.38 -3.01
CA LYS A 119 18.65 -23.95 -3.21
C LYS A 119 17.55 -23.28 -4.06
N VAL A 120 17.16 -23.94 -5.15
CA VAL A 120 16.08 -23.46 -6.01
C VAL A 120 14.75 -23.40 -5.26
N CYS A 121 14.45 -24.42 -4.45
CA CYS A 121 13.25 -24.45 -3.62
C CYS A 121 13.23 -23.28 -2.62
N LEU A 122 14.35 -22.99 -1.94
CA LEU A 122 14.49 -21.87 -1.02
C LEU A 122 14.27 -20.53 -1.71
N VAL A 123 14.87 -20.32 -2.89
CA VAL A 123 14.68 -19.09 -3.66
C VAL A 123 13.20 -18.94 -4.05
N LYS A 124 12.56 -19.99 -4.54
CA LYS A 124 11.14 -19.98 -4.89
C LYS A 124 10.25 -19.67 -3.69
N ALA A 125 10.53 -20.21 -2.52
CA ALA A 125 9.73 -20.03 -1.32
C ALA A 125 9.93 -18.69 -0.63
N MET A 126 11.12 -18.08 -0.71
CA MET A 126 11.47 -16.88 0.06
C MET A 126 11.60 -15.62 -0.80
N PHE A 127 12.16 -15.71 -1.99
CA PHE A 127 12.40 -14.55 -2.85
C PHE A 127 11.16 -14.17 -3.67
N PHE A 128 10.58 -15.14 -4.39
CA PHE A 128 9.44 -14.82 -5.28
C PHE A 128 8.23 -14.23 -4.56
N PRO A 129 7.78 -14.73 -3.38
CA PRO A 129 6.65 -14.12 -2.68
C PRO A 129 6.91 -12.67 -2.28
N VAL A 130 8.14 -12.31 -1.95
CA VAL A 130 8.49 -10.94 -1.57
C VAL A 130 8.46 -10.01 -2.79
N VAL A 131 9.05 -10.43 -3.91
CA VAL A 131 9.15 -9.60 -5.12
C VAL A 131 7.82 -9.50 -5.84
N MET A 132 7.06 -10.58 -5.94
CA MET A 132 5.82 -10.66 -6.72
C MET A 132 4.56 -10.31 -5.91
N TYR A 133 4.70 -9.94 -4.64
CA TYR A 133 3.54 -9.55 -3.84
C TYR A 133 2.84 -8.33 -4.42
N GLY A 134 1.53 -8.45 -4.70
CA GLY A 134 0.71 -7.37 -5.27
C GLY A 134 0.97 -7.09 -6.77
N CYS A 135 1.74 -7.97 -7.47
CA CYS A 135 2.11 -7.75 -8.87
C CYS A 135 0.89 -7.78 -9.82
N GLU A 136 -0.23 -8.32 -9.41
CA GLU A 136 -1.49 -8.31 -10.14
C GLU A 136 -2.04 -6.89 -10.39
N SER A 137 -1.65 -5.93 -9.56
CA SER A 137 -2.04 -4.52 -9.68
C SER A 137 -1.05 -3.66 -10.47
N TRP A 138 0.09 -4.23 -10.91
CA TRP A 138 1.14 -3.44 -11.56
C TRP A 138 0.88 -3.21 -13.04
N ALA A 139 0.80 -1.95 -13.44
CA ALA A 139 0.90 -1.54 -14.83
C ALA A 139 2.38 -1.44 -15.24
N VAL A 140 2.98 -2.56 -15.68
CA VAL A 140 4.41 -2.61 -16.03
C VAL A 140 4.68 -1.87 -17.33
N LYS A 141 5.46 -0.80 -17.29
CA LYS A 141 5.89 -0.06 -18.48
C LYS A 141 6.86 -0.91 -19.32
N LYS A 142 6.90 -0.69 -20.64
CA LYS A 142 7.77 -1.45 -21.56
C LYS A 142 9.26 -1.43 -21.18
N ALA A 143 9.73 -0.38 -20.49
CA ALA A 143 11.10 -0.25 -20.02
C ALA A 143 11.42 -1.09 -18.76
N GLU A 144 10.40 -1.68 -18.12
CA GLU A 144 10.52 -2.44 -16.86
C GLU A 144 10.27 -3.95 -17.07
N ARG A 145 10.07 -4.35 -18.32
CA ARG A 145 9.88 -5.76 -18.72
C ARG A 145 11.20 -6.51 -18.89
#